data_8dcda8e40cdf5b1cda7fec5a4d30215a
#
_entry.id   8dcda8e40cdf5b1cda7fec5a4d30215a
#
_cell.length_a   1.000
_cell.length_b   1.000
_cell.length_c   1.000
_cell.angle_alpha   90.00
_cell.angle_beta   90.00
_cell.angle_gamma   90.00
#
_symmetry.space_group_name_H-M   'P 1'
#
loop_
_entity.id
_entity.type
_entity.pdbx_description
1 polymer ?
#
loop_
_entity_poly.entity_id
_entity_poly.type
_entity_poly.pdbx_seq_one_letter_code
_entity_poly.pdbx_strand_id
1 'polypeptide(L)'
;MRNKALYLFFALFVCIPSFAQILDPVKWKVELSKISADGKATITYEATIDKDWHMYSTKEVTDGPVPTSFTLSEVEGVKITSDINPRSRVIEQFEPAFGVTVGWYEDKATFQQQVKITDKDNFTLKGSVRYMTCNNQNCLPPTTYEFDLSQHNAVAKKKITHQ
;
A
#
# COMPACT_ATOMS: atom_id res chain seq x y z
N MET A 1 -23.13 59.84 10.00
CA MET A 1 -23.62 58.50 9.54
C MET A 1 -22.76 57.99 8.40
N ARG A 2 -21.51 57.82 8.66
CA ARG A 2 -20.52 57.47 7.65
C ARG A 2 -19.54 56.52 8.30
N ASN A 3 -19.64 55.24 8.03
CA ASN A 3 -18.66 54.18 8.28
C ASN A 3 -19.27 52.82 8.67
N LYS A 4 -20.60 52.69 8.79
CA LYS A 4 -21.23 51.38 9.09
C LYS A 4 -21.34 50.47 7.87
N ALA A 5 -21.30 51.06 6.64
CA ALA A 5 -21.36 50.27 5.40
C ALA A 5 -20.02 49.62 5.01
N LEU A 6 -18.89 50.12 5.53
CA LEU A 6 -17.56 49.62 5.21
C LEU A 6 -17.24 48.33 6.02
N TYR A 7 -17.83 48.14 7.18
CA TYR A 7 -17.61 46.97 8.01
C TYR A 7 -18.46 45.76 7.55
N LEU A 8 -19.56 45.99 6.84
CA LEU A 8 -20.40 44.91 6.32
C LEU A 8 -19.76 44.24 5.09
N PHE A 9 -18.86 44.90 4.39
CA PHE A 9 -18.18 44.36 3.21
C PHE A 9 -16.95 43.53 3.58
N PHE A 10 -16.42 43.66 4.81
CA PHE A 10 -15.26 42.91 5.28
C PHE A 10 -15.64 41.57 5.92
N ALA A 11 -16.91 41.34 6.24
CA ALA A 11 -17.39 40.12 6.86
C ALA A 11 -17.74 38.99 5.87
N LEU A 12 -17.66 39.26 4.56
CA LEU A 12 -17.79 38.23 3.51
C LEU A 12 -16.43 37.60 3.22
N PHE A 13 -15.64 37.34 4.27
CA PHE A 13 -14.37 36.64 4.16
C PHE A 13 -14.66 35.16 3.97
N VAL A 14 -14.67 34.80 2.73
CA VAL A 14 -14.51 33.56 2.03
C VAL A 14 -14.07 32.41 2.97
N CYS A 15 -15.03 31.59 3.36
CA CYS A 15 -14.77 30.20 3.77
C CYS A 15 -14.27 29.43 2.54
N ILE A 16 -12.96 29.49 2.26
CA ILE A 16 -12.33 28.63 1.28
C ILE A 16 -12.37 27.24 1.89
N PRO A 17 -13.11 26.26 1.30
CA PRO A 17 -13.03 24.89 1.76
C PRO A 17 -11.59 24.43 1.59
N SER A 18 -10.91 24.21 2.71
CA SER A 18 -9.59 23.59 2.72
C SER A 18 -9.80 22.14 2.36
N PHE A 19 -9.63 21.78 1.09
CA PHE A 19 -9.54 20.38 0.69
C PHE A 19 -8.22 19.85 1.26
N ALA A 20 -8.30 19.16 2.40
CA ALA A 20 -7.19 18.38 2.90
C ALA A 20 -6.88 17.32 1.83
N GLN A 21 -5.78 17.46 1.11
CA GLN A 21 -5.32 16.43 0.18
C GLN A 21 -4.87 15.24 1.02
N ILE A 22 -5.54 14.11 0.89
CA ILE A 22 -5.10 12.85 1.47
C ILE A 22 -3.84 12.45 0.72
N LEU A 23 -2.70 12.52 1.41
CA LEU A 23 -1.43 12.04 0.87
C LEU A 23 -1.50 10.52 0.76
N ASP A 24 -1.33 10.03 -0.46
CA ASP A 24 -1.32 8.60 -0.78
C ASP A 24 -0.17 8.32 -1.76
N PRO A 25 1.08 8.37 -1.26
CA PRO A 25 2.27 8.32 -2.12
C PRO A 25 2.59 6.91 -2.64
N VAL A 26 1.86 5.88 -2.24
CA VAL A 26 2.09 4.50 -2.70
C VAL A 26 0.84 3.94 -3.36
N LYS A 27 0.95 3.59 -4.65
CA LYS A 27 -0.12 2.96 -5.41
C LYS A 27 0.17 1.48 -5.59
N TRP A 28 -0.73 0.64 -5.12
CA TRP A 28 -0.62 -0.81 -5.26
C TRP A 28 -1.39 -1.32 -6.46
N LYS A 29 -0.79 -2.31 -7.12
CA LYS A 29 -1.41 -3.17 -8.11
C LYS A 29 -1.11 -4.62 -7.73
N VAL A 30 -2.14 -5.44 -7.53
CA VAL A 30 -1.99 -6.85 -7.20
C VAL A 30 -2.68 -7.68 -8.27
N GLU A 31 -1.96 -8.62 -8.86
CA GLU A 31 -2.43 -9.41 -9.98
C GLU A 31 -2.09 -10.88 -9.81
N LEU A 32 -2.99 -11.74 -10.28
CA LEU A 32 -2.76 -13.16 -10.44
C LEU A 32 -2.37 -13.44 -11.90
N SER A 33 -1.27 -14.16 -12.11
CA SER A 33 -0.88 -14.59 -13.45
C SER A 33 -1.92 -15.54 -14.07
N LYS A 34 -1.79 -15.84 -15.36
CA LYS A 34 -2.56 -16.94 -15.96
C LYS A 34 -2.31 -18.23 -15.19
N ILE A 35 -3.39 -18.96 -14.91
CA ILE A 35 -3.34 -20.26 -14.25
C ILE A 35 -2.90 -21.31 -15.29
N SER A 36 -1.80 -22.00 -15.03
CA SER A 36 -1.27 -23.05 -15.88
C SER A 36 -2.17 -24.30 -15.87
N ALA A 37 -1.89 -25.25 -16.76
CA ALA A 37 -2.66 -26.49 -16.85
C ALA A 37 -2.64 -27.29 -15.54
N ASP A 38 -1.50 -27.32 -14.84
CA ASP A 38 -1.31 -27.97 -13.54
C ASP A 38 -1.75 -27.12 -12.32
N GLY A 39 -2.41 -25.97 -12.60
CA GLY A 39 -2.99 -25.09 -11.58
C GLY A 39 -2.02 -24.07 -10.97
N LYS A 40 -0.76 -24.03 -11.39
CA LYS A 40 0.21 -23.06 -10.86
C LYS A 40 -0.10 -21.64 -11.34
N ALA A 41 0.06 -20.69 -10.46
CA ALA A 41 -0.05 -19.27 -10.72
C ALA A 41 0.89 -18.47 -9.79
N THR A 42 1.13 -17.22 -10.15
CA THR A 42 1.94 -16.29 -9.35
C THR A 42 1.10 -15.07 -9.00
N ILE A 43 1.04 -14.74 -7.73
CA ILE A 43 0.56 -13.44 -7.29
C ILE A 43 1.73 -12.46 -7.42
N THR A 44 1.53 -11.36 -8.12
CA THR A 44 2.49 -10.26 -8.22
C THR A 44 1.90 -9.04 -7.52
N TYR A 45 2.63 -8.54 -6.53
CA TYR A 45 2.33 -7.31 -5.81
C TYR A 45 3.30 -6.24 -6.31
N GLU A 46 2.76 -5.15 -6.83
CA GLU A 46 3.53 -4.04 -7.36
C GLU A 46 3.12 -2.75 -6.65
N ALA A 47 4.07 -2.09 -6.00
CA ALA A 47 3.92 -0.76 -5.45
C ALA A 47 4.63 0.25 -6.36
N THR A 48 3.92 1.29 -6.78
CA THR A 48 4.53 2.49 -7.37
C THR A 48 4.60 3.54 -6.27
N ILE A 49 5.79 4.06 -6.03
CA ILE A 49 6.09 4.98 -4.94
C ILE A 49 6.36 6.35 -5.55
N ASP A 50 5.68 7.38 -5.08
CA ASP A 50 5.84 8.74 -5.57
C ASP A 50 7.26 9.25 -5.29
N LYS A 51 7.74 10.15 -6.16
CA LYS A 51 9.07 10.76 -6.03
C LYS A 51 9.27 11.36 -4.63
N ASP A 52 10.47 11.23 -4.11
CA ASP A 52 10.90 11.71 -2.78
C ASP A 52 10.25 10.98 -1.60
N TRP A 53 9.46 9.92 -1.84
CA TRP A 53 8.94 9.01 -0.84
C TRP A 53 9.65 7.66 -0.89
N HIS A 54 9.67 6.98 0.25
CA HIS A 54 10.13 5.60 0.35
C HIS A 54 9.13 4.76 1.17
N MET A 55 9.07 3.47 0.86
CA MET A 55 8.25 2.49 1.56
C MET A 55 9.18 1.48 2.24
N TYR A 56 8.98 1.25 3.54
CA TYR A 56 9.83 0.35 4.30
C TYR A 56 9.75 -1.09 3.81
N SER A 57 10.87 -1.80 3.92
CA SER A 57 11.00 -3.18 3.48
C SER A 57 10.19 -4.14 4.38
N THR A 58 10.23 -5.42 4.03
CA THR A 58 9.57 -6.50 4.82
C THR A 58 10.37 -6.92 6.05
N LYS A 59 11.59 -6.41 6.23
CA LYS A 59 12.45 -6.75 7.36
C LYS A 59 12.02 -5.95 8.59
N GLU A 60 11.67 -6.64 9.65
CA GLU A 60 11.41 -6.03 10.96
C GLU A 60 12.72 -5.54 11.60
N VAL A 61 12.67 -4.36 12.19
CA VAL A 61 13.79 -3.75 12.93
C VAL A 61 13.26 -3.29 14.28
N THR A 62 13.94 -3.67 15.36
CA THR A 62 13.59 -3.23 16.72
C THR A 62 13.64 -1.70 16.80
N ASP A 63 12.60 -1.11 17.40
CA ASP A 63 12.40 0.35 17.49
C ASP A 63 12.32 1.07 16.13
N GLY A 64 12.16 0.31 15.05
CA GLY A 64 12.07 0.82 13.67
C GLY A 64 10.62 1.07 13.22
N PRO A 65 10.47 1.44 11.94
CA PRO A 65 9.16 1.64 11.31
C PRO A 65 8.42 0.31 11.16
N VAL A 66 7.10 0.41 10.95
CA VAL A 66 6.27 -0.75 10.62
C VAL A 66 6.71 -1.33 9.27
N PRO A 67 7.14 -2.60 9.22
CA PRO A 67 7.56 -3.24 7.98
C PRO A 67 6.37 -3.48 7.04
N THR A 68 6.66 -3.57 5.74
CA THR A 68 5.68 -4.03 4.76
C THR A 68 5.35 -5.51 5.01
N SER A 69 4.08 -5.81 5.19
CA SER A 69 3.60 -7.16 5.48
C SER A 69 2.40 -7.53 4.60
N PHE A 70 2.28 -8.82 4.30
CA PHE A 70 1.26 -9.38 3.43
C PHE A 70 0.43 -10.39 4.21
N THR A 71 -0.88 -10.24 4.16
CA THR A 71 -1.83 -11.13 4.84
C THR A 71 -2.85 -11.63 3.84
N LEU A 72 -3.07 -12.93 3.81
CA LEU A 72 -4.19 -13.53 3.09
C LEU A 72 -5.32 -13.78 4.10
N SER A 73 -6.49 -13.19 3.87
CA SER A 73 -7.63 -13.20 4.80
C SER A 73 -8.64 -14.29 4.46
N GLU A 74 -8.87 -14.56 3.17
CA GLU A 74 -9.76 -15.61 2.68
C GLU A 74 -9.05 -16.38 1.57
N VAL A 75 -8.90 -17.69 1.73
CA VAL A 75 -8.20 -18.57 0.78
C VAL A 75 -8.99 -19.88 0.66
N GLU A 76 -9.73 -20.02 -0.44
CA GLU A 76 -10.49 -21.23 -0.77
C GLU A 76 -10.13 -21.68 -2.18
N GLY A 77 -9.99 -22.97 -2.40
CA GLY A 77 -9.59 -23.52 -3.71
C GLY A 77 -8.17 -23.12 -4.16
N VAL A 78 -7.32 -22.65 -3.23
CA VAL A 78 -5.95 -22.18 -3.47
C VAL A 78 -5.02 -22.75 -2.40
N LYS A 79 -3.85 -23.21 -2.80
CA LYS A 79 -2.75 -23.63 -1.93
C LYS A 79 -1.57 -22.68 -2.11
N ILE A 80 -1.10 -22.09 -1.04
CA ILE A 80 0.13 -21.28 -1.04
C ILE A 80 1.32 -22.22 -1.12
N THR A 81 2.23 -21.97 -2.07
CA THR A 81 3.37 -22.86 -2.38
C THR A 81 4.73 -22.22 -2.17
N SER A 82 4.77 -20.92 -1.87
CA SER A 82 6.00 -20.23 -1.46
C SER A 82 5.71 -19.10 -0.48
N ASP A 83 6.75 -18.65 0.21
CA ASP A 83 6.75 -17.37 0.91
C ASP A 83 6.74 -16.19 -0.06
N ILE A 84 6.53 -14.99 0.48
CA ILE A 84 6.67 -13.73 -0.26
C ILE A 84 8.15 -13.54 -0.63
N ASN A 85 8.40 -13.32 -1.91
CA ASN A 85 9.74 -13.12 -2.45
C ASN A 85 9.87 -11.69 -3.01
N PRO A 86 10.64 -10.79 -2.37
CA PRO A 86 10.96 -9.48 -2.92
C PRO A 86 11.75 -9.62 -4.23
N ARG A 87 11.37 -8.84 -5.24
CA ARG A 87 12.04 -8.78 -6.55
C ARG A 87 12.77 -7.47 -6.79
N SER A 88 12.44 -6.44 -6.02
CA SER A 88 13.14 -5.15 -6.05
C SER A 88 14.30 -5.13 -5.07
N ARG A 89 15.32 -4.33 -5.40
CA ARG A 89 16.47 -4.12 -4.52
C ARG A 89 16.05 -3.27 -3.32
N VAL A 90 16.43 -3.71 -2.13
CA VAL A 90 16.32 -2.94 -0.89
C VAL A 90 17.47 -1.95 -0.81
N ILE A 91 17.18 -0.72 -0.43
CA ILE A 91 18.16 0.31 -0.06
C ILE A 91 18.25 0.28 1.47
N GLU A 92 19.45 0.05 2.02
CA GLU A 92 19.68 0.11 3.47
C GLU A 92 20.33 1.45 3.83
N GLN A 93 19.70 2.17 4.77
CA GLN A 93 20.18 3.49 5.20
C GLN A 93 19.76 3.78 6.64
N PHE A 94 20.51 4.68 7.31
CA PHE A 94 20.12 5.20 8.61
C PHE A 94 18.90 6.11 8.47
N GLU A 95 17.86 5.82 9.27
CA GLU A 95 16.61 6.58 9.30
C GLU A 95 16.56 7.44 10.56
N PRO A 96 16.75 8.77 10.42
CA PRO A 96 16.81 9.66 11.58
C PRO A 96 15.53 9.69 12.41
N ALA A 97 14.36 9.48 11.79
CA ALA A 97 13.07 9.49 12.47
C ALA A 97 12.96 8.38 13.53
N PHE A 98 13.68 7.27 13.35
CA PHE A 98 13.68 6.12 14.25
C PHE A 98 15.05 5.90 14.93
N GLY A 99 16.11 6.53 14.45
CA GLY A 99 17.45 6.39 15.01
C GLY A 99 18.12 5.04 14.72
N VAL A 100 17.65 4.29 13.72
CA VAL A 100 18.13 2.96 13.35
C VAL A 100 18.39 2.83 11.85
N THR A 101 19.18 1.84 11.45
CA THR A 101 19.34 1.49 10.03
C THR A 101 18.22 0.56 9.60
N VAL A 102 17.52 0.94 8.55
CA VAL A 102 16.38 0.24 7.99
C VAL A 102 16.54 0.01 6.50
N GLY A 103 15.77 -0.92 5.95
CA GLY A 103 15.67 -1.12 4.52
C GLY A 103 14.38 -0.52 3.97
N TRP A 104 14.45 0.08 2.77
CA TRP A 104 13.28 0.57 2.07
C TRP A 104 13.36 0.42 0.56
N TYR A 105 12.27 0.76 -0.11
CA TYR A 105 12.14 0.84 -1.56
C TYR A 105 11.79 2.27 -1.97
N GLU A 106 12.31 2.70 -3.11
CA GLU A 106 11.98 3.95 -3.81
C GLU A 106 11.46 3.62 -5.21
N ASP A 107 10.70 4.53 -5.81
CA ASP A 107 10.11 4.44 -7.13
C ASP A 107 9.19 3.22 -7.31
N LYS A 108 9.70 2.02 -7.14
CA LYS A 108 8.93 0.79 -7.38
C LYS A 108 9.41 -0.37 -6.49
N ALA A 109 8.45 -1.05 -5.88
CA ALA A 109 8.68 -2.32 -5.20
C ALA A 109 7.81 -3.42 -5.81
N THR A 110 8.40 -4.58 -6.05
CA THR A 110 7.71 -5.75 -6.60
C THR A 110 7.98 -6.97 -5.72
N PHE A 111 6.90 -7.71 -5.43
CA PHE A 111 6.96 -8.96 -4.66
C PHE A 111 6.19 -10.04 -5.39
N GLN A 112 6.58 -11.29 -5.21
CA GLN A 112 5.93 -12.43 -5.82
C GLN A 112 5.68 -13.54 -4.81
N GLN A 113 4.56 -14.24 -4.99
CA GLN A 113 4.22 -15.43 -4.22
C GLN A 113 3.65 -16.49 -5.15
N GLN A 114 4.14 -17.73 -5.04
CA GLN A 114 3.65 -18.84 -5.84
C GLN A 114 2.44 -19.46 -5.16
N VAL A 115 1.44 -19.78 -5.96
CA VAL A 115 0.22 -20.45 -5.52
C VAL A 115 -0.15 -21.58 -6.47
N LYS A 116 -0.94 -22.52 -5.98
CA LYS A 116 -1.58 -23.54 -6.79
C LYS A 116 -3.09 -23.44 -6.63
N ILE A 117 -3.77 -23.10 -7.70
CA ILE A 117 -5.24 -23.09 -7.76
C ILE A 117 -5.70 -24.53 -7.90
N THR A 118 -6.43 -25.04 -6.92
CA THR A 118 -6.92 -26.43 -6.86
C THR A 118 -8.34 -26.55 -7.39
N ASP A 119 -9.10 -25.47 -7.36
CA ASP A 119 -10.42 -25.35 -7.97
C ASP A 119 -10.43 -24.11 -8.89
N LYS A 120 -10.34 -24.32 -10.20
CA LYS A 120 -10.25 -23.22 -11.17
C LYS A 120 -11.59 -22.53 -11.41
N ASP A 121 -12.67 -23.24 -11.14
CA ASP A 121 -14.01 -22.75 -11.40
C ASP A 121 -14.60 -22.00 -10.19
N ASN A 122 -14.04 -22.25 -8.98
CA ASN A 122 -14.53 -21.63 -7.77
C ASN A 122 -13.39 -21.46 -6.75
N PHE A 123 -12.63 -20.36 -6.83
CA PHE A 123 -11.62 -20.04 -5.83
C PHE A 123 -11.82 -18.62 -5.27
N THR A 124 -11.48 -18.47 -4.00
CA THR A 124 -11.40 -17.20 -3.29
C THR A 124 -9.96 -16.94 -2.89
N LEU A 125 -9.46 -15.74 -3.18
CA LEU A 125 -8.12 -15.31 -2.82
C LEU A 125 -8.14 -13.82 -2.49
N LYS A 126 -8.35 -13.50 -1.22
CA LYS A 126 -8.36 -12.13 -0.72
C LYS A 126 -7.26 -11.90 0.30
N GLY A 127 -6.84 -10.67 0.41
CA GLY A 127 -5.81 -10.31 1.37
C GLY A 127 -5.55 -8.82 1.42
N SER A 128 -4.48 -8.48 2.10
CA SER A 128 -4.06 -7.11 2.30
C SER A 128 -2.55 -6.96 2.34
N VAL A 129 -2.09 -5.75 2.04
CA VAL A 129 -0.71 -5.32 2.25
C VAL A 129 -0.75 -4.17 3.23
N ARG A 130 -0.08 -4.33 4.38
CA ARG A 130 0.13 -3.26 5.35
C ARG A 130 1.54 -2.72 5.19
N TYR A 131 1.68 -1.40 5.12
CA TYR A 131 2.95 -0.74 4.87
C TYR A 131 3.02 0.63 5.54
N MET A 132 4.22 1.13 5.73
CA MET A 132 4.50 2.48 6.21
C MET A 132 5.42 3.18 5.22
N THR A 133 5.24 4.50 5.05
CA THR A 133 5.99 5.30 4.10
C THR A 133 6.38 6.64 4.71
N CYS A 134 7.57 7.09 4.39
CA CYS A 134 8.11 8.38 4.83
C CYS A 134 8.74 9.11 3.65
N ASN A 135 8.95 10.40 3.85
CA ASN A 135 9.88 11.23 3.07
C ASN A 135 10.81 11.97 4.06
N ASN A 136 11.64 12.87 3.56
CA ASN A 136 12.59 13.62 4.40
C ASN A 136 11.96 14.54 5.45
N GLN A 137 10.63 14.73 5.43
CA GLN A 137 9.91 15.68 6.30
C GLN A 137 8.83 14.99 7.13
N ASN A 138 8.16 13.97 6.59
CA ASN A 138 6.98 13.38 7.19
C ASN A 138 6.96 11.87 7.05
N CYS A 139 6.48 11.19 8.10
CA CYS A 139 6.07 9.80 8.05
C CYS A 139 4.54 9.71 8.12
N LEU A 140 3.95 8.95 7.24
CA LEU A 140 2.52 8.68 7.29
C LEU A 140 2.23 7.47 8.20
N PRO A 141 1.10 7.46 8.89
CA PRO A 141 0.67 6.30 9.65
C PRO A 141 0.64 5.04 8.78
N PRO A 142 0.85 3.85 9.36
CA PRO A 142 0.73 2.60 8.62
C PRO A 142 -0.62 2.51 7.91
N THR A 143 -0.57 2.18 6.62
CA THR A 143 -1.73 2.10 5.74
C THR A 143 -1.94 0.65 5.28
N THR A 144 -3.19 0.27 5.04
CA THR A 144 -3.54 -1.06 4.53
C THR A 144 -4.20 -0.93 3.17
N TYR A 145 -3.69 -1.68 2.20
CA TYR A 145 -4.28 -1.88 0.89
C TYR A 145 -4.91 -3.26 0.83
N GLU A 146 -6.21 -3.35 0.53
CA GLU A 146 -6.95 -4.61 0.39
C GLU A 146 -7.05 -5.01 -1.09
N PHE A 147 -6.97 -6.31 -1.37
CA PHE A 147 -7.12 -6.87 -2.71
C PHE A 147 -8.02 -8.11 -2.72
N ASP A 148 -8.65 -8.34 -3.86
CA ASP A 148 -9.48 -9.51 -4.13
C ASP A 148 -9.12 -10.05 -5.54
N LEU A 149 -8.50 -11.21 -5.57
CA LEU A 149 -8.10 -11.95 -6.78
C LEU A 149 -8.97 -13.19 -7.01
N SER A 150 -10.12 -13.26 -6.35
CA SER A 150 -11.09 -14.36 -6.54
C SER A 150 -11.53 -14.44 -7.99
N GLN A 151 -11.96 -15.63 -8.43
CA GLN A 151 -12.35 -15.91 -9.81
C GLN A 151 -13.29 -14.85 -10.42
N HIS A 152 -14.24 -14.34 -9.64
CA HIS A 152 -15.22 -13.36 -10.09
C HIS A 152 -14.75 -11.89 -10.01
N ASN A 153 -13.60 -11.61 -9.39
CA ASN A 153 -13.10 -10.27 -9.10
C ASN A 153 -11.60 -10.11 -9.36
N ALA A 154 -11.12 -10.53 -10.51
CA ALA A 154 -9.68 -10.50 -10.87
C ALA A 154 -9.03 -9.10 -10.87
N VAL A 155 -9.68 -8.08 -10.28
CA VAL A 155 -9.17 -6.71 -10.17
C VAL A 155 -9.18 -6.29 -8.71
N ALA A 156 -8.01 -5.97 -8.18
CA ALA A 156 -7.85 -5.43 -6.82
C ALA A 156 -8.66 -4.12 -6.62
N LYS A 157 -9.48 -4.05 -5.58
CA LYS A 157 -10.16 -2.82 -5.15
C LYS A 157 -9.41 -2.20 -3.98
N LYS A 158 -9.09 -0.90 -4.10
CA LYS A 158 -8.48 -0.13 -3.03
C LYS A 158 -9.53 0.27 -1.98
N LYS A 159 -9.31 -0.14 -0.73
CA LYS A 159 -9.99 0.44 0.43
C LYS A 159 -8.93 0.95 1.40
N ILE A 160 -8.91 2.24 1.63
CA ILE A 160 -8.00 2.87 2.60
C ILE A 160 -8.74 2.89 3.94
N THR A 161 -8.22 2.18 4.92
CA THR A 161 -8.68 2.27 6.32
C THR A 161 -7.57 2.94 7.11
N HIS A 162 -7.83 4.15 7.59
CA HIS A 162 -6.98 4.82 8.57
C HIS A 162 -7.39 4.33 9.96
N GLN A 163 -6.45 3.80 10.73
CA GLN A 163 -6.56 3.58 12.17
C GLN A 163 -5.79 4.66 12.90
#